data_64973fc4cccf2932474fa8d8d117365a
#
_entry.id   64973fc4cccf2932474fa8d8d117365a
#
_cell.length_a   1.000
_cell.length_b   1.000
_cell.length_c   1.000
_cell.angle_alpha   90.00
_cell.angle_beta   90.00
_cell.angle_gamma   90.00
#
_symmetry.space_group_name_H-M   'P 1'
#
loop_
_entity.id
_entity.type
_entity.pdbx_description
1 polymer ?
#
loop_
_entity_poly.entity_id
_entity_poly.type
_entity_poly.pdbx_seq_one_letter_code
_entity_poly.pdbx_strand_id
1 'polypeptide(L)'
;MSTTIVTADSTATQDWVRRGKAIQFPLLIVAIIVTTAYLFSLAAPDQSSVRFAPNNAGSPGGRALAQVLGSRGVDVQYEDVFTKALRATGPADTLLIANDPGLTLERATQLIESGANIVAANPRSELVAAISEATGANLTQTGSPLDDSPVAAECSLPAAVAAGTITSNGAGFTAPEGEAATTLCFPAAIGHHLVQVTGPNGQTFTLIDSTDQWTNAKITAEGNAALAIHLLGGAGDLVWYIPEIEPIPDLDSGAVSPPSLVMMIGALALAAVVAAMLSFGRRLGPVVSEDLPVVVKASESTLGRARLYRSAGARGRAAAALRAGSAARISRRLGLPTSATPEAFTSAAARATGRSELQLHTLFYGPPPADDGELTALALQVQKLESEISV
;
A
#
# COMPACT_ATOMS: atom_id res chain seq x y z
N MET A 1 -22.77 -47.78 -43.38
CA MET A 1 -22.41 -46.43 -42.97
C MET A 1 -21.84 -46.52 -41.55
N SER A 2 -20.51 -46.59 -41.43
CA SER A 2 -19.84 -46.77 -40.14
C SER A 2 -19.67 -45.41 -39.47
N THR A 3 -20.29 -45.24 -38.31
CA THR A 3 -20.15 -44.07 -37.45
C THR A 3 -18.86 -44.24 -36.64
N THR A 4 -17.84 -43.46 -36.97
CA THR A 4 -16.62 -43.39 -36.16
C THR A 4 -16.91 -42.47 -34.97
N ILE A 5 -17.06 -43.04 -33.79
CA ILE A 5 -17.11 -42.30 -32.51
C ILE A 5 -15.67 -41.92 -32.19
N VAL A 6 -15.36 -40.64 -32.32
CA VAL A 6 -14.09 -40.09 -31.83
C VAL A 6 -14.26 -39.81 -30.34
N THR A 7 -13.84 -40.76 -29.51
CA THR A 7 -13.67 -40.57 -28.07
C THR A 7 -12.39 -39.72 -27.86
N ALA A 8 -12.55 -38.50 -27.44
CA ALA A 8 -11.44 -37.71 -26.94
C ALA A 8 -11.01 -38.25 -25.57
N ASP A 9 -10.08 -39.21 -25.58
CA ASP A 9 -9.44 -39.71 -24.37
C ASP A 9 -8.42 -38.67 -23.90
N SER A 10 -8.90 -37.69 -23.13
CA SER A 10 -8.01 -36.89 -22.32
C SER A 10 -7.61 -37.72 -21.10
N THR A 11 -6.42 -38.29 -21.13
CA THR A 11 -5.90 -39.05 -19.99
C THR A 11 -5.82 -38.15 -18.77
N ALA A 12 -6.25 -38.63 -17.59
CA ALA A 12 -6.27 -37.91 -16.32
C ALA A 12 -4.91 -37.24 -15.99
N THR A 13 -3.81 -37.80 -16.50
CA THR A 13 -2.45 -37.25 -16.42
C THR A 13 -2.26 -35.97 -17.23
N GLN A 14 -2.87 -35.80 -18.39
CA GLN A 14 -2.77 -34.55 -19.19
C GLN A 14 -3.57 -33.43 -18.56
N ASP A 15 -4.69 -33.70 -17.94
CA ASP A 15 -5.47 -32.71 -17.20
C ASP A 15 -4.76 -32.26 -15.92
N TRP A 16 -4.02 -33.17 -15.27
CA TRP A 16 -3.21 -32.83 -14.09
C TRP A 16 -2.04 -31.89 -14.46
N VAL A 17 -1.34 -32.15 -15.54
CA VAL A 17 -0.23 -31.31 -16.04
C VAL A 17 -0.74 -29.94 -16.50
N ARG A 18 -1.89 -29.89 -17.16
CA ARG A 18 -2.52 -28.60 -17.55
C ARG A 18 -2.98 -27.77 -16.36
N ARG A 19 -3.52 -28.42 -15.31
CA ARG A 19 -3.92 -27.78 -14.06
C ARG A 19 -2.69 -27.28 -13.28
N GLY A 20 -1.60 -28.05 -13.25
CA GLY A 20 -0.33 -27.65 -12.66
C GLY A 20 0.24 -26.38 -13.29
N LYS A 21 0.25 -26.29 -14.62
CA LYS A 21 0.72 -25.09 -15.35
C LYS A 21 -0.16 -23.86 -15.13
N ALA A 22 -1.46 -24.02 -14.95
CA ALA A 22 -2.38 -22.91 -14.68
C ALA A 22 -2.19 -22.32 -13.26
N ILE A 23 -1.70 -23.11 -12.31
CA ILE A 23 -1.44 -22.68 -10.92
C ILE A 23 -0.01 -22.11 -10.77
N GLN A 24 0.93 -22.47 -11.65
CA GLN A 24 2.31 -21.98 -11.58
C GLN A 24 2.43 -20.46 -11.65
N PHE A 25 1.65 -19.81 -12.51
CA PHE A 25 1.70 -18.35 -12.68
C PHE A 25 1.24 -17.58 -11.44
N PRO A 26 0.07 -17.86 -10.82
CA PRO A 26 -0.31 -17.22 -9.57
C PRO A 26 0.62 -17.58 -8.40
N LEU A 27 1.15 -18.80 -8.33
CA LEU A 27 2.16 -19.19 -7.33
C LEU A 27 3.46 -18.40 -7.49
N LEU A 28 3.91 -18.16 -8.72
CA LEU A 28 5.09 -17.35 -8.99
C LEU A 28 4.89 -15.89 -8.51
N ILE A 29 3.72 -15.30 -8.79
CA ILE A 29 3.40 -13.95 -8.31
C ILE A 29 3.41 -13.90 -6.78
N VAL A 30 2.78 -14.85 -6.12
CA VAL A 30 2.78 -14.95 -4.66
C VAL A 30 4.21 -15.09 -4.14
N ALA A 31 5.03 -15.95 -4.73
CA ALA A 31 6.43 -16.13 -4.35
C ALA A 31 7.24 -14.83 -4.50
N ILE A 32 7.04 -14.08 -5.59
CA ILE A 32 7.69 -12.78 -5.81
C ILE A 32 7.25 -11.77 -4.73
N ILE A 33 5.96 -11.68 -4.43
CA ILE A 33 5.43 -10.76 -3.40
C ILE A 33 6.01 -11.12 -2.03
N VAL A 34 6.04 -12.42 -1.68
CA VAL A 34 6.62 -12.90 -0.42
C VAL A 34 8.10 -12.54 -0.31
N THR A 35 8.86 -12.85 -1.36
CA THR A 35 10.30 -12.59 -1.38
C THR A 35 10.58 -11.09 -1.30
N THR A 36 9.82 -10.26 -2.02
CA THR A 36 9.97 -8.81 -1.99
C THR A 36 9.60 -8.25 -0.61
N ALA A 37 8.50 -8.69 -0.01
CA ALA A 37 8.11 -8.29 1.35
C ALA A 37 9.14 -8.71 2.40
N TYR A 38 9.70 -9.90 2.27
CA TYR A 38 10.76 -10.40 3.13
C TYR A 38 12.04 -9.57 3.01
N LEU A 39 12.48 -9.26 1.78
CA LEU A 39 13.63 -8.40 1.54
C LEU A 39 13.42 -6.98 2.07
N PHE A 40 12.21 -6.42 1.91
CA PHE A 40 11.86 -5.13 2.51
C PHE A 40 11.86 -5.18 4.05
N SER A 41 11.42 -6.29 4.65
CA SER A 41 11.46 -6.48 6.10
C SER A 41 12.89 -6.54 6.65
N LEU A 42 13.81 -7.14 5.89
CA LEU A 42 15.24 -7.17 6.26
C LEU A 42 15.94 -5.81 6.09
N ALA A 43 15.45 -5.00 5.17
CA ALA A 43 15.99 -3.66 4.90
C ALA A 43 15.30 -2.56 5.73
N ALA A 44 14.20 -2.88 6.42
CA ALA A 44 13.52 -1.92 7.29
C ALA A 44 14.43 -1.61 8.49
N PRO A 45 14.77 -0.32 8.74
CA PRO A 45 15.51 0.02 9.95
C PRO A 45 14.68 -0.36 11.17
N ASP A 46 15.36 -0.81 12.23
CA ASP A 46 14.75 -1.13 13.52
C ASP A 46 13.98 0.09 14.03
N GLN A 47 12.67 0.06 13.87
CA GLN A 47 11.78 1.11 14.34
C GLN A 47 11.19 0.69 15.68
N SER A 48 11.60 1.39 16.74
CA SER A 48 11.01 1.24 18.06
C SER A 48 9.63 1.92 18.12
N SER A 49 8.73 1.35 18.90
CA SER A 49 7.48 2.01 19.34
C SER A 49 7.62 2.67 20.71
N VAL A 50 8.80 2.54 21.33
CA VAL A 50 9.07 3.10 22.66
C VAL A 50 9.02 4.62 22.59
N ARG A 51 8.30 5.22 23.54
CA ARG A 51 8.20 6.68 23.64
C ARG A 51 9.57 7.30 23.83
N PHE A 52 9.86 8.37 23.07
CA PHE A 52 11.10 9.10 23.09
C PHE A 52 12.37 8.29 22.70
N ALA A 53 12.25 7.06 22.17
CA ALA A 53 13.40 6.32 21.71
C ALA A 53 14.03 6.98 20.45
N PRO A 54 15.38 6.99 20.33
CA PRO A 54 16.10 7.67 19.23
C PRO A 54 15.89 6.96 17.87
N ASN A 55 15.41 5.74 17.83
CA ASN A 55 15.04 4.99 16.62
C ASN A 55 13.54 5.01 16.33
N ASN A 56 12.71 5.69 17.15
CA ASN A 56 11.29 5.85 16.93
C ASN A 56 11.01 7.08 16.06
N ALA A 57 10.50 6.84 14.83
CA ALA A 57 10.13 7.88 13.85
C ALA A 57 8.71 8.44 14.07
N GLY A 58 7.89 7.82 14.92
CA GLY A 58 6.53 8.31 15.23
C GLY A 58 6.53 9.64 15.99
N SER A 59 5.39 10.31 16.06
CA SER A 59 5.22 11.57 16.80
C SER A 59 5.78 11.54 18.24
N PRO A 60 5.59 10.47 19.04
CA PRO A 60 6.12 10.40 20.40
C PRO A 60 7.59 9.99 20.46
N GLY A 61 8.26 9.71 19.33
CA GLY A 61 9.67 9.28 19.28
C GLY A 61 10.66 10.44 19.42
N GLY A 62 11.97 10.08 19.56
CA GLY A 62 13.09 11.01 19.69
C GLY A 62 14.01 11.05 18.45
N ARG A 63 13.62 10.45 17.32
CA ARG A 63 14.50 10.26 16.16
C ARG A 63 15.00 11.58 15.57
N ALA A 64 14.16 12.60 15.52
CA ALA A 64 14.57 13.90 14.98
C ALA A 64 15.73 14.51 15.78
N LEU A 65 15.65 14.47 17.13
CA LEU A 65 16.71 14.94 18.01
C LEU A 65 17.99 14.11 17.84
N ALA A 66 17.87 12.79 17.83
CA ALA A 66 19.05 11.90 17.64
C ALA A 66 19.77 12.14 16.31
N GLN A 67 19.03 12.36 15.23
CA GLN A 67 19.61 12.68 13.92
C GLN A 67 20.33 14.04 13.91
N VAL A 68 19.77 15.04 14.57
CA VAL A 68 20.40 16.36 14.68
C VAL A 68 21.68 16.29 15.50
N LEU A 69 21.68 15.57 16.64
CA LEU A 69 22.88 15.35 17.45
C LEU A 69 23.96 14.60 16.67
N GLY A 70 23.59 13.51 15.98
CA GLY A 70 24.51 12.76 15.10
C GLY A 70 25.08 13.61 13.98
N SER A 71 24.30 14.48 13.35
CA SER A 71 24.76 15.42 12.30
C SER A 71 25.77 16.47 12.83
N ARG A 72 25.76 16.71 14.14
CA ARG A 72 26.71 17.58 14.84
C ARG A 72 27.94 16.86 15.38
N GLY A 73 28.05 15.55 15.12
CA GLY A 73 29.20 14.73 15.51
C GLY A 73 29.08 14.07 16.88
N VAL A 74 27.90 14.10 17.51
CA VAL A 74 27.64 13.37 18.77
C VAL A 74 27.37 11.91 18.44
N ASP A 75 28.11 10.97 18.99
CA ASP A 75 27.79 9.53 18.91
C ASP A 75 26.65 9.22 19.88
N VAL A 76 25.51 8.74 19.36
CA VAL A 76 24.30 8.48 20.12
C VAL A 76 24.13 6.98 20.28
N GLN A 77 24.41 6.46 21.47
CA GLN A 77 24.27 5.06 21.82
C GLN A 77 22.97 4.83 22.57
N TYR A 78 22.04 4.08 21.96
CA TYR A 78 20.74 3.77 22.59
C TYR A 78 20.82 2.47 23.37
N GLU A 79 20.44 2.52 24.64
CA GLU A 79 20.41 1.37 25.53
C GLU A 79 19.08 1.31 26.30
N ASP A 80 18.51 0.13 26.40
CA ASP A 80 17.28 -0.18 27.16
C ASP A 80 17.57 -1.08 28.38
N VAL A 81 18.75 -1.70 28.40
CA VAL A 81 19.22 -2.60 29.45
C VAL A 81 20.19 -1.89 30.40
N PHE A 82 19.88 -1.87 31.68
CA PHE A 82 20.69 -1.22 32.72
C PHE A 82 22.19 -1.54 32.65
N THR A 83 22.55 -2.83 32.57
CA THR A 83 23.95 -3.24 32.59
C THR A 83 24.73 -2.82 31.32
N LYS A 84 24.04 -2.61 30.21
CA LYS A 84 24.63 -2.08 28.97
C LYS A 84 24.82 -0.57 29.06
N ALA A 85 23.81 0.14 29.53
CA ALA A 85 23.89 1.59 29.77
C ALA A 85 25.04 1.92 30.72
N LEU A 86 25.14 1.21 31.84
CA LEU A 86 26.23 1.41 32.81
C LEU A 86 27.64 1.16 32.22
N ARG A 87 27.79 0.15 31.35
CA ARG A 87 29.08 -0.13 30.70
C ARG A 87 29.44 0.87 29.60
N ALA A 88 28.41 1.39 28.91
CA ALA A 88 28.60 2.37 27.83
C ALA A 88 28.92 3.77 28.36
N THR A 89 28.62 4.04 29.64
CA THR A 89 28.75 5.37 30.23
C THR A 89 30.08 5.56 30.92
N GLY A 90 30.88 6.52 30.47
CA GLY A 90 32.13 6.95 31.08
C GLY A 90 32.06 8.37 31.68
N PRO A 91 33.11 8.79 32.44
CA PRO A 91 33.11 10.08 33.14
C PRO A 91 33.07 11.32 32.23
N ALA A 92 33.45 11.18 30.94
CA ALA A 92 33.41 12.28 29.98
C ALA A 92 32.09 12.35 29.18
N ASP A 93 31.23 11.35 29.33
CA ASP A 93 30.03 11.17 28.54
C ASP A 93 28.84 11.94 29.14
N THR A 94 27.81 12.07 28.34
CA THR A 94 26.50 12.50 28.78
C THR A 94 25.57 11.30 28.82
N LEU A 95 24.99 11.02 29.99
CA LEU A 95 23.97 9.99 30.16
C LEU A 95 22.59 10.65 30.20
N LEU A 96 21.80 10.44 29.15
CA LEU A 96 20.38 10.82 29.16
C LEU A 96 19.56 9.65 29.70
N ILE A 97 18.94 9.86 30.86
CA ILE A 97 17.96 8.94 31.44
C ILE A 97 16.58 9.48 31.17
N ALA A 98 15.80 8.78 30.38
CA ALA A 98 14.48 9.26 29.98
C ALA A 98 13.37 8.28 30.37
N ASN A 99 12.31 8.82 31.01
CA ASN A 99 11.14 8.01 31.43
C ASN A 99 11.58 6.75 32.16
N ASP A 100 12.08 6.85 33.37
CA ASP A 100 12.73 5.80 34.13
C ASP A 100 11.82 4.87 34.97
N PRO A 101 10.75 4.25 34.37
CA PRO A 101 9.95 3.28 35.08
C PRO A 101 10.81 2.05 35.45
N GLY A 102 10.84 1.71 36.71
CA GLY A 102 11.60 0.55 37.19
C GLY A 102 13.08 0.79 37.48
N LEU A 103 13.56 2.04 37.40
CA LEU A 103 14.89 2.37 37.91
C LEU A 103 14.84 2.43 39.43
N THR A 104 15.50 1.49 40.12
CA THR A 104 15.58 1.47 41.58
C THR A 104 16.60 2.49 42.07
N LEU A 105 16.48 2.89 43.36
CA LEU A 105 17.45 3.79 44.02
C LEU A 105 18.89 3.26 43.89
N GLU A 106 19.11 1.97 44.07
CA GLU A 106 20.43 1.33 43.97
C GLU A 106 21.00 1.46 42.55
N ARG A 107 20.21 1.19 41.50
CA ARG A 107 20.63 1.34 40.10
C ARG A 107 20.90 2.81 39.74
N ALA A 108 20.06 3.74 40.26
CA ALA A 108 20.28 5.18 40.06
C ALA A 108 21.63 5.63 40.67
N THR A 109 21.93 5.16 41.88
CA THR A 109 23.22 5.43 42.55
C THR A 109 24.40 4.92 41.73
N GLN A 110 24.31 3.69 41.19
CA GLN A 110 25.39 3.13 40.34
C GLN A 110 25.61 3.95 39.05
N LEU A 111 24.54 4.50 38.42
CA LEU A 111 24.67 5.40 37.28
C LEU A 111 25.34 6.73 37.66
N ILE A 112 25.02 7.28 38.82
CA ILE A 112 25.64 8.49 39.36
C ILE A 112 27.13 8.28 39.62
N GLU A 113 27.52 7.11 40.16
CA GLU A 113 28.88 6.74 40.43
C GLU A 113 29.77 6.56 39.16
N SER A 114 29.13 6.43 37.98
CA SER A 114 29.90 6.41 36.70
C SER A 114 30.70 7.69 36.46
N GLY A 115 30.34 8.79 37.10
CA GLY A 115 30.98 10.09 36.95
C GLY A 115 30.55 10.91 35.72
N ALA A 116 29.61 10.40 34.92
CA ALA A 116 29.10 11.06 33.75
C ALA A 116 28.22 12.28 34.10
N ASN A 117 28.06 13.19 33.15
CA ASN A 117 27.02 14.20 33.23
C ASN A 117 25.66 13.54 33.00
N ILE A 118 24.69 13.75 33.88
CA ILE A 118 23.38 13.13 33.78
C ILE A 118 22.33 14.18 33.40
N VAL A 119 21.59 13.88 32.34
CA VAL A 119 20.37 14.61 31.98
C VAL A 119 19.20 13.67 32.25
N ALA A 120 18.43 13.94 33.29
CA ALA A 120 17.27 13.16 33.67
C ALA A 120 15.99 13.85 33.12
N ALA A 121 15.37 13.23 32.11
CA ALA A 121 14.18 13.76 31.49
C ALA A 121 12.93 12.94 31.94
N ASN A 122 11.99 13.60 32.60
CA ASN A 122 10.85 13.02 33.27
C ASN A 122 11.27 11.96 34.32
N PRO A 123 12.19 12.33 35.27
CA PRO A 123 12.67 11.39 36.27
C PRO A 123 11.56 11.03 37.28
N ARG A 124 11.65 9.83 37.84
CA ARG A 124 10.86 9.42 38.99
C ARG A 124 11.56 9.79 40.31
N SER A 125 10.79 9.62 41.40
CA SER A 125 11.23 9.94 42.77
C SER A 125 12.55 9.27 43.16
N GLU A 126 12.79 8.04 42.69
CA GLU A 126 13.99 7.26 43.00
C GLU A 126 15.26 7.90 42.45
N LEU A 127 15.23 8.37 41.20
CA LEU A 127 16.36 9.07 40.58
C LEU A 127 16.56 10.46 41.19
N VAL A 128 15.46 11.18 41.43
CA VAL A 128 15.52 12.49 42.13
C VAL A 128 16.12 12.33 43.54
N ALA A 129 15.71 11.30 44.30
CA ALA A 129 16.26 11.02 45.62
C ALA A 129 17.75 10.66 45.57
N ALA A 130 18.17 9.81 44.59
CA ALA A 130 19.58 9.46 44.43
C ALA A 130 20.45 10.66 44.13
N ILE A 131 19.99 11.57 43.24
CA ILE A 131 20.71 12.81 42.88
C ILE A 131 20.73 13.75 44.10
N SER A 132 19.62 13.85 44.85
CA SER A 132 19.56 14.65 46.06
C SER A 132 20.54 14.15 47.11
N GLU A 133 20.64 12.85 47.36
CA GLU A 133 21.60 12.23 48.26
C GLU A 133 23.05 12.46 47.84
N ALA A 134 23.35 12.26 46.53
CA ALA A 134 24.70 12.42 46.01
C ALA A 134 25.21 13.87 46.03
N THR A 135 24.32 14.83 45.89
CA THR A 135 24.68 16.28 45.81
C THR A 135 24.45 17.05 47.10
N GLY A 136 23.66 16.48 48.04
CA GLY A 136 23.17 17.21 49.21
C GLY A 136 22.09 18.26 48.92
N ALA A 137 21.64 18.39 47.68
CA ALA A 137 20.59 19.28 47.26
C ALA A 137 19.24 18.63 47.55
N ASN A 138 18.43 19.23 48.42
CA ASN A 138 17.10 18.70 48.78
C ASN A 138 16.09 18.94 47.66
N LEU A 139 16.23 18.22 46.54
CA LEU A 139 15.35 18.34 45.40
C LEU A 139 14.00 17.68 45.66
N THR A 140 12.93 18.37 45.31
CA THR A 140 11.57 17.82 45.41
C THR A 140 10.83 18.03 44.12
N GLN A 141 10.23 16.96 43.60
CA GLN A 141 9.35 17.02 42.46
C GLN A 141 7.96 17.50 42.88
N THR A 142 7.42 18.47 42.17
CA THR A 142 6.11 19.07 42.46
C THR A 142 5.09 18.62 41.43
N GLY A 143 3.80 18.56 41.86
CA GLY A 143 2.72 18.45 40.89
C GLY A 143 2.50 19.79 40.20
N SER A 144 2.44 19.79 38.86
CA SER A 144 2.06 20.96 38.08
C SER A 144 0.82 20.70 37.26
N PRO A 145 -0.06 21.67 37.06
CA PRO A 145 -1.09 21.57 36.04
C PRO A 145 -0.45 21.39 34.70
N LEU A 146 -1.04 20.52 33.88
CA LEU A 146 -0.62 20.29 32.50
C LEU A 146 -0.91 21.55 31.67
N ASP A 147 0.10 22.35 31.41
CA ASP A 147 0.02 23.56 30.61
C ASP A 147 1.18 23.60 29.63
N ASP A 148 0.89 23.59 28.34
CA ASP A 148 1.88 23.67 27.25
C ASP A 148 2.24 25.14 26.90
N SER A 149 1.94 26.12 27.73
CA SER A 149 2.26 27.51 27.49
C SER A 149 3.77 27.74 27.43
N PRO A 150 4.27 28.63 26.52
CA PRO A 150 5.68 28.96 26.45
C PRO A 150 6.18 29.60 27.75
N VAL A 151 7.32 29.11 28.27
CA VAL A 151 7.95 29.60 29.51
C VAL A 151 9.36 30.12 29.22
N ALA A 152 9.66 31.34 29.67
CA ALA A 152 10.98 31.95 29.52
C ALA A 152 12.02 31.36 30.47
N ALA A 153 13.29 31.39 30.10
CA ALA A 153 14.37 30.76 30.86
C ALA A 153 14.56 31.30 32.28
N GLU A 154 14.46 32.58 32.46
CA GLU A 154 14.64 33.35 33.73
C GLU A 154 15.85 32.90 34.59
N CYS A 155 16.94 32.46 33.94
CA CYS A 155 18.16 32.00 34.59
C CYS A 155 19.40 32.28 33.72
N SER A 156 20.61 32.01 34.24
CA SER A 156 21.87 32.22 33.54
C SER A 156 22.51 30.98 32.95
N LEU A 157 21.83 29.82 33.01
CA LEU A 157 22.32 28.54 32.43
C LEU A 157 22.49 28.70 30.92
N PRO A 158 23.69 28.48 30.34
CA PRO A 158 23.91 28.67 28.90
C PRO A 158 22.93 27.95 27.99
N ALA A 159 22.58 26.72 28.32
CA ALA A 159 21.60 25.93 27.58
C ALA A 159 20.19 26.56 27.62
N ALA A 160 19.78 27.06 28.76
CA ALA A 160 18.49 27.73 28.93
C ALA A 160 18.45 29.11 28.26
N VAL A 161 19.55 29.86 28.33
CA VAL A 161 19.70 31.17 27.63
C VAL A 161 19.64 30.97 26.13
N ALA A 162 20.31 29.90 25.60
CA ALA A 162 20.27 29.58 24.17
C ALA A 162 18.87 29.18 23.70
N ALA A 163 18.09 28.51 24.55
CA ALA A 163 16.70 28.19 24.29
C ALA A 163 15.75 29.37 24.34
N GLY A 164 16.00 30.32 25.25
CA GLY A 164 15.16 31.47 25.49
C GLY A 164 13.82 31.14 26.10
N THR A 165 12.98 30.41 25.35
CA THR A 165 11.65 29.98 25.75
C THR A 165 11.46 28.51 25.41
N ILE A 166 10.80 27.74 26.27
CA ILE A 166 10.45 26.34 26.00
C ILE A 166 8.94 26.08 26.20
N THR A 167 8.44 24.97 25.70
CA THR A 167 7.13 24.44 26.11
C THR A 167 7.35 23.25 27.03
N SER A 168 6.72 23.19 28.17
CA SER A 168 6.74 22.02 29.05
C SER A 168 5.40 21.83 29.74
N ASN A 169 5.02 20.56 29.92
CA ASN A 169 3.77 20.15 30.58
C ASN A 169 4.02 19.19 31.72
N GLY A 170 5.23 19.10 32.21
CA GLY A 170 5.65 18.21 33.29
C GLY A 170 5.42 18.77 34.66
N ALA A 171 5.77 17.98 35.67
CA ALA A 171 5.83 18.36 37.05
C ALA A 171 7.10 19.21 37.30
N GLY A 172 6.98 20.33 38.00
CA GLY A 172 8.15 21.15 38.31
C GLY A 172 9.07 20.54 39.37
N PHE A 173 10.22 21.18 39.57
CA PHE A 173 11.15 20.87 40.65
C PHE A 173 11.32 22.07 41.58
N THR A 174 11.47 21.81 42.88
CA THR A 174 11.89 22.82 43.86
C THR A 174 13.16 22.41 44.55
N ALA A 175 13.98 23.37 44.90
CA ALA A 175 15.11 23.23 45.79
C ALA A 175 15.04 24.34 46.83
N PRO A 176 15.55 24.16 48.05
CA PRO A 176 15.65 25.20 49.03
C PRO A 176 16.55 26.35 48.57
N GLU A 177 16.20 27.59 48.92
CA GLU A 177 17.00 28.75 48.61
C GLU A 177 18.36 28.70 49.36
N GLY A 178 19.46 28.96 48.63
CA GLY A 178 20.79 29.04 49.20
C GLY A 178 21.57 27.75 49.29
N GLU A 179 21.09 26.65 48.81
CA GLU A 179 21.91 25.43 48.65
C GLU A 179 22.89 25.54 47.51
N ALA A 180 24.11 25.09 47.79
CA ALA A 180 25.27 25.29 46.91
C ALA A 180 25.06 24.71 45.49
N ALA A 181 25.41 25.49 44.48
CA ALA A 181 25.51 25.10 43.07
C ALA A 181 24.22 24.58 42.41
N THR A 182 23.05 25.06 42.84
CA THR A 182 21.77 24.77 42.20
C THR A 182 21.31 25.92 41.32
N THR A 183 20.99 25.63 40.04
CA THR A 183 20.43 26.56 39.08
C THR A 183 19.02 26.14 38.71
N LEU A 184 18.06 27.02 38.88
CA LEU A 184 16.64 26.78 38.58
C LEU A 184 16.26 27.61 37.34
N CYS A 185 15.62 27.00 36.35
CA CYS A 185 15.24 27.63 35.09
C CYS A 185 13.81 27.28 34.69
N PHE A 186 13.21 28.18 33.91
CA PHE A 186 11.85 27.99 33.39
C PHE A 186 10.82 27.82 34.49
N PRO A 187 10.36 28.91 35.10
CA PRO A 187 9.43 28.87 36.24
C PRO A 187 8.13 28.18 35.87
N ALA A 188 7.72 27.22 36.69
CA ALA A 188 6.44 26.52 36.61
C ALA A 188 5.43 27.14 37.57
N ALA A 189 4.17 26.69 37.55
CA ALA A 189 3.17 27.12 38.51
C ALA A 189 3.61 26.87 39.98
N ILE A 190 4.33 25.76 40.22
CA ILE A 190 5.01 25.44 41.48
C ILE A 190 6.41 24.92 41.12
N GLY A 191 7.45 25.68 41.49
CA GLY A 191 8.84 25.33 41.20
C GLY A 191 9.29 25.69 39.76
N HIS A 192 10.14 24.88 39.15
CA HIS A 192 10.76 25.17 37.86
C HIS A 192 10.79 23.92 37.00
N HIS A 193 10.68 24.05 35.67
CA HIS A 193 10.71 22.93 34.72
C HIS A 193 12.09 22.33 34.54
N LEU A 194 13.16 23.04 34.88
CA LEU A 194 14.53 22.58 34.83
C LEU A 194 15.27 22.93 36.11
N VAL A 195 15.99 21.98 36.68
CA VAL A 195 16.98 22.21 37.73
C VAL A 195 18.29 21.57 37.32
N GLN A 196 19.41 22.30 37.52
CA GLN A 196 20.75 21.77 37.39
C GLN A 196 21.48 21.89 38.70
N VAL A 197 22.12 20.80 39.14
CA VAL A 197 23.00 20.76 40.31
C VAL A 197 24.35 20.20 39.92
N THR A 198 25.41 20.64 40.63
CA THR A 198 26.76 20.15 40.43
C THR A 198 27.08 19.13 41.50
N GLY A 199 27.52 17.96 41.08
CA GLY A 199 27.94 16.88 41.96
C GLY A 199 29.33 17.04 42.55
N PRO A 200 29.72 16.18 43.51
CA PRO A 200 30.95 16.30 44.26
C PRO A 200 32.24 16.16 43.39
N ASN A 201 32.18 15.52 42.26
CA ASN A 201 33.27 15.34 41.32
C ASN A 201 33.29 16.36 40.18
N GLY A 202 32.41 17.37 40.22
CA GLY A 202 32.26 18.39 39.19
C GLY A 202 31.33 17.99 38.02
N GLN A 203 30.79 16.75 38.01
CA GLN A 203 29.76 16.37 37.07
C GLN A 203 28.46 17.15 37.28
N THR A 204 27.69 17.30 36.24
CA THR A 204 26.40 18.02 36.30
C THR A 204 25.21 17.06 36.24
N PHE A 205 24.22 17.33 37.07
CA PHE A 205 22.94 16.64 37.04
C PHE A 205 21.88 17.65 36.63
N THR A 206 21.30 17.46 35.45
CA THR A 206 20.24 18.31 34.93
C THR A 206 18.93 17.51 34.88
N LEU A 207 17.97 17.94 35.67
CA LEU A 207 16.63 17.33 35.69
C LEU A 207 15.68 18.22 34.90
N ILE A 208 14.96 17.61 34.00
CA ILE A 208 13.91 18.27 33.23
C ILE A 208 12.62 17.48 33.40
N ASP A 209 11.53 18.17 33.56
CA ASP A 209 10.26 17.61 34.04
C ASP A 209 9.50 16.76 33.00
N SER A 210 9.82 16.90 31.72
CA SER A 210 9.12 16.17 30.66
C SER A 210 10.06 15.79 29.50
N THR A 211 9.78 14.67 28.87
CA THR A 211 10.39 14.30 27.57
C THR A 211 9.59 14.83 26.38
N ASP A 212 8.37 15.33 26.59
CA ASP A 212 7.44 15.68 25.52
C ASP A 212 7.97 16.78 24.61
N GLN A 213 8.61 17.80 25.17
CA GLN A 213 9.18 18.91 24.41
C GLN A 213 10.28 18.46 23.43
N TRP A 214 10.91 17.31 23.66
CA TRP A 214 11.98 16.75 22.82
C TRP A 214 11.53 15.67 21.87
N THR A 215 10.23 15.32 21.88
CA THR A 215 9.66 14.39 20.92
C THR A 215 9.62 14.94 19.51
N ASN A 216 9.53 14.06 18.52
CA ASN A 216 9.39 14.45 17.10
C ASN A 216 8.23 15.44 16.86
N ALA A 217 7.17 15.37 17.67
CA ALA A 217 6.01 16.25 17.56
C ALA A 217 6.28 17.69 18.04
N LYS A 218 7.12 17.86 19.08
CA LYS A 218 7.27 19.15 19.79
C LYS A 218 8.67 19.74 19.73
N ILE A 219 9.67 19.03 19.20
CA ILE A 219 11.07 19.48 19.18
C ILE A 219 11.28 20.80 18.43
N THR A 220 10.43 21.12 17.46
CA THR A 220 10.51 22.36 16.67
C THR A 220 9.75 23.53 17.29
N ALA A 221 9.04 23.32 18.41
CA ALA A 221 8.34 24.37 19.11
C ALA A 221 9.34 25.17 19.96
N GLU A 222 9.20 26.49 19.94
CA GLU A 222 10.02 27.42 20.73
C GLU A 222 11.53 27.09 20.69
N GLY A 223 12.22 27.14 21.82
CA GLY A 223 13.63 26.78 21.99
C GLY A 223 13.87 25.32 22.42
N ASN A 224 12.89 24.42 22.31
CA ASN A 224 13.01 23.04 22.75
C ASN A 224 14.22 22.32 22.14
N ALA A 225 14.45 22.49 20.83
CA ALA A 225 15.61 21.91 20.14
C ALA A 225 16.93 22.51 20.63
N ALA A 226 16.98 23.81 20.85
CA ALA A 226 18.19 24.48 21.32
C ALA A 226 18.57 23.98 22.72
N LEU A 227 17.59 23.89 23.64
CA LEU A 227 17.81 23.32 24.98
C LEU A 227 18.39 21.90 24.89
N ALA A 228 17.73 21.02 24.16
CA ALA A 228 18.17 19.63 24.00
C ALA A 228 19.60 19.53 23.43
N ILE A 229 19.90 20.27 22.38
CA ILE A 229 21.22 20.25 21.73
C ILE A 229 22.31 20.74 22.68
N HIS A 230 22.05 21.78 23.45
CA HIS A 230 23.04 22.33 24.39
C HIS A 230 23.24 21.42 25.62
N LEU A 231 22.21 20.71 26.07
CA LEU A 231 22.33 19.77 27.21
C LEU A 231 22.94 18.43 26.81
N LEU A 232 22.63 17.94 25.62
CA LEU A 232 23.00 16.59 25.18
C LEU A 232 24.18 16.57 24.21
N GLY A 233 24.56 17.70 23.63
CA GLY A 233 25.65 17.86 22.67
C GLY A 233 26.99 18.16 23.32
N GLY A 234 27.31 17.54 24.45
CA GLY A 234 28.57 17.68 25.18
C GLY A 234 29.80 17.21 24.39
N ALA A 235 30.98 17.24 25.03
CA ALA A 235 32.25 16.86 24.41
C ALA A 235 32.45 15.33 24.28
N GLY A 236 31.66 14.51 24.98
CA GLY A 236 31.70 13.05 24.96
C GLY A 236 30.57 12.41 24.17
N ASP A 237 30.49 11.10 24.27
CA ASP A 237 29.40 10.33 23.66
C ASP A 237 28.10 10.53 24.45
N LEU A 238 26.95 10.35 23.76
CA LEU A 238 25.64 10.40 24.39
C LEU A 238 25.11 8.98 24.57
N VAL A 239 25.03 8.53 25.82
CA VAL A 239 24.30 7.30 26.15
C VAL A 239 22.83 7.65 26.40
N TRP A 240 21.96 7.24 25.51
CA TRP A 240 20.52 7.48 25.57
C TRP A 240 19.87 6.25 26.21
N TYR A 241 19.61 6.32 27.51
CA TYR A 241 19.06 5.23 28.28
C TYR A 241 17.57 5.43 28.56
N ILE A 242 16.76 4.47 28.10
CA ILE A 242 15.34 4.36 28.46
C ILE A 242 15.14 3.00 29.09
N PRO A 243 15.02 2.90 30.43
CA PRO A 243 14.83 1.62 31.10
C PRO A 243 13.61 0.89 30.57
N GLU A 244 13.78 -0.33 30.13
CA GLU A 244 12.64 -1.21 29.90
C GLU A 244 12.09 -1.67 31.24
N ILE A 245 10.75 -1.69 31.38
CA ILE A 245 10.11 -2.32 32.54
C ILE A 245 10.41 -3.80 32.41
N GLU A 246 11.30 -4.33 33.28
CA GLU A 246 11.50 -5.78 33.32
C GLU A 246 10.14 -6.45 33.54
N PRO A 247 9.73 -7.40 32.68
CA PRO A 247 8.47 -8.10 32.87
C PRO A 247 8.49 -8.74 34.25
N ILE A 248 7.51 -8.43 35.10
CA ILE A 248 7.33 -9.15 36.36
C ILE A 248 7.08 -10.61 35.99
N PRO A 249 7.91 -11.58 36.43
CA PRO A 249 7.89 -12.96 35.92
C PRO A 249 6.54 -13.65 36.01
N ASP A 250 5.62 -13.17 36.87
CA ASP A 250 4.32 -13.76 37.16
C ASP A 250 3.10 -13.01 36.58
N LEU A 251 3.32 -11.88 35.86
CA LEU A 251 2.26 -11.21 35.14
C LEU A 251 2.49 -11.45 33.62
N ASP A 252 2.11 -12.64 33.19
CA ASP A 252 1.91 -12.97 31.77
C ASP A 252 0.75 -12.10 31.25
N SER A 253 1.06 -10.83 30.98
CA SER A 253 0.16 -9.94 30.28
C SER A 253 0.09 -10.46 28.83
N GLY A 254 -0.87 -11.36 28.59
CA GLY A 254 -1.15 -11.99 27.30
C GLY A 254 -1.54 -11.04 26.17
N ALA A 255 -1.11 -9.79 26.23
CA ALA A 255 -1.08 -8.87 25.12
C ALA A 255 0.23 -9.09 24.33
N VAL A 256 0.36 -10.26 23.71
CA VAL A 256 1.34 -10.45 22.65
C VAL A 256 0.93 -9.54 21.51
N SER A 257 1.60 -8.39 21.40
CA SER A 257 1.58 -7.64 20.16
C SER A 257 2.07 -8.62 19.08
N PRO A 258 1.22 -9.04 18.12
CA PRO A 258 1.66 -10.04 17.17
C PRO A 258 2.90 -9.49 16.45
N PRO A 259 4.01 -10.21 16.45
CA PRO A 259 5.20 -9.74 15.75
C PRO A 259 4.81 -9.41 14.32
N SER A 260 5.40 -8.38 13.75
CA SER A 260 5.19 -7.94 12.36
C SER A 260 5.18 -9.10 11.36
N LEU A 261 5.89 -10.17 11.70
CA LEU A 261 5.94 -11.45 11.00
C LEU A 261 4.58 -12.17 10.96
N VAL A 262 3.79 -12.15 12.03
CA VAL A 262 2.44 -12.76 12.07
C VAL A 262 1.45 -11.96 11.22
N MET A 263 1.53 -10.63 11.26
CA MET A 263 0.71 -9.77 10.38
C MET A 263 1.09 -9.97 8.91
N MET A 264 2.37 -10.12 8.61
CA MET A 264 2.87 -10.40 7.27
C MET A 264 2.40 -11.78 6.77
N ILE A 265 2.53 -12.83 7.60
CA ILE A 265 2.01 -14.18 7.27
C ILE A 265 0.49 -14.14 7.05
N GLY A 266 -0.25 -13.40 7.87
CA GLY A 266 -1.70 -13.22 7.73
C GLY A 266 -2.07 -12.53 6.40
N ALA A 267 -1.38 -11.46 6.04
CA ALA A 267 -1.58 -10.77 4.77
C ALA A 267 -1.26 -11.67 3.57
N LEU A 268 -0.20 -12.48 3.66
CA LEU A 268 0.18 -13.46 2.62
C LEU A 268 -0.84 -14.59 2.48
N ALA A 269 -1.34 -15.12 3.60
CA ALA A 269 -2.40 -16.13 3.58
C ALA A 269 -3.67 -15.57 2.94
N LEU A 270 -4.06 -14.33 3.25
CA LEU A 270 -5.18 -13.66 2.63
C LEU A 270 -4.97 -13.45 1.12
N ALA A 271 -3.78 -12.99 0.70
CA ALA A 271 -3.44 -12.83 -0.71
C ALA A 271 -3.49 -14.18 -1.47
N ALA A 272 -2.99 -15.25 -0.86
CA ALA A 272 -3.07 -16.60 -1.41
C ALA A 272 -4.51 -17.08 -1.57
N VAL A 273 -5.39 -16.84 -0.60
CA VAL A 273 -6.81 -17.15 -0.67
C VAL A 273 -7.50 -16.37 -1.78
N VAL A 274 -7.24 -15.07 -1.91
CA VAL A 274 -7.78 -14.23 -2.99
C VAL A 274 -7.31 -14.72 -4.36
N ALA A 275 -6.02 -15.03 -4.51
CA ALA A 275 -5.47 -15.58 -5.76
C ALA A 275 -6.10 -16.94 -6.10
N ALA A 276 -6.32 -17.80 -5.11
CA ALA A 276 -7.02 -19.07 -5.28
C ALA A 276 -8.49 -18.86 -5.69
N MET A 277 -9.22 -17.95 -5.04
CA MET A 277 -10.60 -17.60 -5.41
C MET A 277 -10.70 -17.07 -6.85
N LEU A 278 -9.78 -16.19 -7.26
CA LEU A 278 -9.73 -15.67 -8.62
C LEU A 278 -9.37 -16.76 -9.65
N SER A 279 -8.52 -17.71 -9.27
CA SER A 279 -8.13 -18.84 -10.13
C SER A 279 -9.23 -19.91 -10.26
N PHE A 280 -9.92 -20.20 -9.17
CA PHE A 280 -10.99 -21.19 -9.15
C PHE A 280 -12.37 -20.63 -9.50
N GLY A 281 -12.62 -19.35 -9.28
CA GLY A 281 -13.90 -18.68 -9.56
C GLY A 281 -14.19 -18.50 -11.05
N ARG A 282 -13.18 -18.51 -11.94
CA ARG A 282 -13.35 -18.42 -13.39
C ARG A 282 -13.44 -19.78 -14.05
N ARG A 283 -14.35 -20.64 -13.63
CA ARG A 283 -14.78 -21.77 -14.43
C ARG A 283 -15.97 -21.36 -15.29
N LEU A 284 -15.72 -20.59 -16.34
CA LEU A 284 -16.53 -20.73 -17.52
C LEU A 284 -16.23 -22.14 -18.03
N GLY A 285 -17.15 -23.08 -17.79
CA GLY A 285 -17.08 -24.39 -18.39
C GLY A 285 -16.89 -24.29 -19.89
N PRO A 286 -16.39 -25.31 -20.59
CA PRO A 286 -16.39 -25.32 -22.03
C PRO A 286 -17.82 -24.99 -22.47
N VAL A 287 -17.93 -24.10 -23.48
CA VAL A 287 -19.23 -23.83 -24.10
C VAL A 287 -19.74 -25.19 -24.56
N VAL A 288 -20.71 -25.72 -23.82
CA VAL A 288 -21.40 -26.97 -24.24
C VAL A 288 -22.18 -26.56 -25.49
N SER A 289 -21.68 -26.94 -26.66
CA SER A 289 -22.51 -26.91 -27.85
C SER A 289 -23.59 -27.95 -27.61
N GLU A 290 -24.79 -27.50 -27.19
CA GLU A 290 -25.96 -28.38 -27.23
C GLU A 290 -26.14 -28.78 -28.69
N ASP A 291 -26.06 -30.08 -28.98
CA ASP A 291 -26.53 -30.64 -30.23
C ASP A 291 -28.04 -30.39 -30.27
N LEU A 292 -28.43 -29.34 -31.00
CA LEU A 292 -29.85 -29.06 -31.23
C LEU A 292 -30.47 -30.30 -31.86
N PRO A 293 -31.49 -30.92 -31.24
CA PRO A 293 -32.03 -32.17 -31.68
C PRO A 293 -32.78 -32.08 -33.01
N VAL A 294 -32.85 -30.91 -33.64
CA VAL A 294 -33.53 -30.68 -34.91
C VAL A 294 -32.59 -29.97 -35.88
N VAL A 295 -32.11 -30.75 -36.85
CA VAL A 295 -31.43 -30.17 -38.03
C VAL A 295 -32.50 -29.52 -38.91
N VAL A 296 -32.69 -28.21 -38.74
CA VAL A 296 -33.58 -27.43 -39.61
C VAL A 296 -32.93 -27.36 -40.98
N LYS A 297 -33.58 -28.04 -41.98
CA LYS A 297 -33.10 -27.97 -43.36
C LYS A 297 -33.05 -26.49 -43.81
N ALA A 298 -32.01 -26.06 -44.51
CA ALA A 298 -31.88 -24.70 -45.01
C ALA A 298 -33.09 -24.25 -45.86
N SER A 299 -33.79 -25.20 -46.46
CA SER A 299 -35.02 -25.00 -47.18
C SER A 299 -36.19 -24.47 -46.29
N GLU A 300 -36.27 -24.88 -45.01
CA GLU A 300 -37.33 -24.42 -44.10
C GLU A 300 -37.19 -22.94 -43.71
N SER A 301 -35.92 -22.52 -43.49
CA SER A 301 -35.66 -21.09 -43.22
C SER A 301 -35.97 -20.19 -44.41
N THR A 302 -35.76 -20.68 -45.64
CA THR A 302 -36.11 -20.00 -46.87
C THR A 302 -37.62 -19.92 -47.07
N LEU A 303 -38.33 -21.01 -46.80
CA LEU A 303 -39.81 -21.07 -46.85
C LEU A 303 -40.41 -20.14 -45.78
N GLY A 304 -39.85 -20.10 -44.59
CA GLY A 304 -40.28 -19.18 -43.52
C GLY A 304 -40.16 -17.71 -43.93
N ARG A 305 -39.03 -17.31 -44.55
CA ARG A 305 -38.85 -15.96 -45.09
C ARG A 305 -39.82 -15.65 -46.24
N ALA A 306 -40.04 -16.58 -47.12
CA ALA A 306 -40.97 -16.41 -48.21
C ALA A 306 -42.43 -16.17 -47.72
N ARG A 307 -42.86 -16.89 -46.68
CA ARG A 307 -44.17 -16.69 -46.04
C ARG A 307 -44.25 -15.32 -45.37
N LEU A 308 -43.20 -14.87 -44.68
CA LEU A 308 -43.14 -13.56 -44.06
C LEU A 308 -43.19 -12.42 -45.10
N TYR A 309 -42.46 -12.52 -46.20
CA TYR A 309 -42.55 -11.53 -47.28
C TYR A 309 -43.92 -11.48 -47.91
N ARG A 310 -44.55 -12.64 -48.13
CA ARG A 310 -45.92 -12.71 -48.65
C ARG A 310 -46.95 -12.09 -47.69
N SER A 311 -46.92 -12.43 -46.39
CA SER A 311 -47.84 -11.89 -45.40
C SER A 311 -47.69 -10.38 -45.22
N ALA A 312 -46.48 -9.85 -45.37
CA ALA A 312 -46.18 -8.43 -45.27
C ALA A 312 -46.39 -7.65 -46.59
N GLY A 313 -46.79 -8.31 -47.68
CA GLY A 313 -46.92 -7.68 -49.00
C GLY A 313 -45.59 -7.11 -49.54
N ALA A 314 -44.45 -7.56 -49.02
CA ALA A 314 -43.12 -7.00 -49.23
C ALA A 314 -42.46 -7.48 -50.57
N ARG A 315 -43.21 -7.41 -51.68
CA ARG A 315 -42.78 -7.87 -53.02
C ARG A 315 -41.48 -7.19 -53.46
N GLY A 316 -41.31 -5.92 -53.25
CA GLY A 316 -40.11 -5.17 -53.59
C GLY A 316 -38.85 -5.70 -52.88
N ARG A 317 -38.97 -6.08 -51.57
CA ARG A 317 -37.88 -6.66 -50.82
C ARG A 317 -37.54 -8.08 -51.30
N ALA A 318 -38.55 -8.89 -51.67
CA ALA A 318 -38.33 -10.22 -52.22
C ALA A 318 -37.63 -10.12 -53.60
N ALA A 319 -38.09 -9.23 -54.47
CA ALA A 319 -37.43 -8.99 -55.76
C ALA A 319 -35.98 -8.49 -55.60
N ALA A 320 -35.72 -7.57 -54.68
CA ALA A 320 -34.37 -7.06 -54.43
C ALA A 320 -33.42 -8.18 -53.91
N ALA A 321 -33.93 -9.05 -53.02
CA ALA A 321 -33.15 -10.19 -52.53
C ALA A 321 -32.84 -11.23 -53.62
N LEU A 322 -33.82 -11.53 -54.50
CA LEU A 322 -33.62 -12.41 -55.65
C LEU A 322 -32.60 -11.82 -56.64
N ARG A 323 -32.75 -10.54 -57.01
CA ARG A 323 -31.85 -9.84 -57.94
C ARG A 323 -30.43 -9.81 -57.37
N ALA A 324 -30.27 -9.37 -56.11
CA ALA A 324 -28.94 -9.29 -55.51
C ALA A 324 -28.25 -10.65 -55.35
N GLY A 325 -28.98 -11.67 -54.93
CA GLY A 325 -28.48 -13.04 -54.80
C GLY A 325 -28.02 -13.62 -56.15
N SER A 326 -28.83 -13.45 -57.20
CA SER A 326 -28.49 -13.90 -58.53
C SER A 326 -27.33 -13.12 -59.17
N ALA A 327 -27.37 -11.78 -59.06
CA ALA A 327 -26.24 -10.95 -59.55
C ALA A 327 -24.92 -11.36 -58.91
N ALA A 328 -24.87 -11.62 -57.58
CA ALA A 328 -23.68 -12.10 -56.91
C ALA A 328 -23.19 -13.48 -57.38
N ARG A 329 -24.12 -14.39 -57.72
CA ARG A 329 -23.75 -15.72 -58.26
C ARG A 329 -23.23 -15.61 -59.70
N ILE A 330 -23.92 -14.83 -60.51
CA ILE A 330 -23.51 -14.58 -61.91
C ILE A 330 -22.17 -13.87 -61.97
N SER A 331 -21.97 -12.80 -61.15
CA SER A 331 -20.69 -12.07 -61.14
C SER A 331 -19.50 -12.98 -60.81
N ARG A 332 -19.66 -13.85 -59.83
CA ARG A 332 -18.60 -14.83 -59.48
C ARG A 332 -18.31 -15.79 -60.64
N ARG A 333 -19.31 -16.24 -61.39
CA ARG A 333 -19.11 -17.14 -62.55
C ARG A 333 -18.42 -16.41 -63.72
N LEU A 334 -18.72 -15.12 -63.89
CA LEU A 334 -18.12 -14.28 -64.93
C LEU A 334 -16.76 -13.68 -64.50
N GLY A 335 -16.26 -13.97 -63.29
CA GLY A 335 -14.99 -13.45 -62.79
C GLY A 335 -15.00 -11.97 -62.51
N LEU A 336 -16.17 -11.37 -62.27
CA LEU A 336 -16.29 -9.93 -61.94
C LEU A 336 -15.98 -9.66 -60.49
N PRO A 337 -15.28 -8.55 -60.15
CA PRO A 337 -15.05 -8.15 -58.78
C PRO A 337 -16.35 -7.73 -58.10
N THR A 338 -16.42 -7.83 -56.79
CA THR A 338 -17.59 -7.46 -55.97
C THR A 338 -17.94 -5.96 -56.07
N SER A 339 -16.99 -5.14 -56.54
CA SER A 339 -17.12 -3.69 -56.79
C SER A 339 -17.55 -3.34 -58.23
N ALA A 340 -17.91 -4.36 -59.03
CA ALA A 340 -18.34 -4.09 -60.42
C ALA A 340 -19.60 -3.20 -60.46
N THR A 341 -19.59 -2.23 -61.37
CA THR A 341 -20.73 -1.34 -61.55
C THR A 341 -21.91 -2.08 -62.23
N PRO A 342 -23.15 -1.59 -62.12
CA PRO A 342 -24.30 -2.16 -62.80
C PRO A 342 -24.10 -2.33 -64.32
N GLU A 343 -23.43 -1.37 -64.94
CA GLU A 343 -23.16 -1.34 -66.36
C GLU A 343 -22.12 -2.44 -66.74
N ALA A 344 -21.07 -2.57 -65.93
CA ALA A 344 -20.07 -3.62 -66.13
C ALA A 344 -20.68 -5.02 -65.98
N PHE A 345 -21.56 -5.22 -65.03
CA PHE A 345 -22.30 -6.46 -64.85
C PHE A 345 -23.20 -6.80 -66.02
N THR A 346 -24.06 -5.84 -66.45
CA THR A 346 -25.01 -6.06 -67.54
C THR A 346 -24.31 -6.30 -68.89
N SER A 347 -23.21 -5.59 -69.15
CA SER A 347 -22.41 -5.76 -70.37
C SER A 347 -21.72 -7.15 -70.37
N ALA A 348 -21.13 -7.59 -69.21
CA ALA A 348 -20.54 -8.92 -69.12
C ALA A 348 -21.56 -10.04 -69.28
N ALA A 349 -22.74 -9.91 -68.66
CA ALA A 349 -23.81 -10.87 -68.76
C ALA A 349 -24.42 -10.92 -70.18
N ALA A 350 -24.52 -9.76 -70.86
CA ALA A 350 -24.96 -9.67 -72.23
C ALA A 350 -24.04 -10.42 -73.21
N ARG A 351 -22.74 -10.24 -73.07
CA ARG A 351 -21.73 -10.99 -73.86
C ARG A 351 -21.79 -12.50 -73.62
N ALA A 352 -22.05 -12.94 -72.39
CA ALA A 352 -22.10 -14.35 -72.04
C ALA A 352 -23.39 -15.05 -72.55
N THR A 353 -24.52 -14.33 -72.65
CA THR A 353 -25.82 -14.92 -72.95
C THR A 353 -26.39 -14.52 -74.34
N GLY A 354 -25.78 -13.54 -75.00
CA GLY A 354 -26.27 -12.98 -76.30
C GLY A 354 -27.54 -12.12 -76.10
N ARG A 355 -27.99 -11.78 -74.87
CA ARG A 355 -29.15 -10.95 -74.61
C ARG A 355 -28.80 -9.46 -74.67
N SER A 356 -29.82 -8.63 -74.92
CA SER A 356 -29.64 -7.17 -74.92
C SER A 356 -29.28 -6.64 -73.50
N GLU A 357 -28.29 -5.75 -73.44
CA GLU A 357 -27.91 -5.08 -72.20
C GLU A 357 -29.11 -4.35 -71.53
N LEU A 358 -29.98 -3.73 -72.31
CA LEU A 358 -31.15 -3.04 -71.83
C LEU A 358 -32.15 -4.02 -71.15
N GLN A 359 -32.35 -5.20 -71.72
CA GLN A 359 -33.21 -6.24 -71.11
C GLN A 359 -32.61 -6.73 -69.81
N LEU A 360 -31.31 -6.95 -69.73
CA LEU A 360 -30.63 -7.36 -68.50
C LEU A 360 -30.64 -6.27 -67.44
N HIS A 361 -30.44 -5.01 -67.85
CA HIS A 361 -30.56 -3.87 -66.93
C HIS A 361 -31.96 -3.78 -66.33
N THR A 362 -33.00 -3.89 -67.15
CA THR A 362 -34.42 -3.87 -66.69
C THR A 362 -34.70 -5.07 -65.75
N LEU A 363 -34.16 -6.23 -66.02
CA LEU A 363 -34.32 -7.44 -65.18
C LEU A 363 -33.73 -7.24 -63.80
N PHE A 364 -32.52 -6.70 -63.69
CA PHE A 364 -31.80 -6.59 -62.38
C PHE A 364 -32.05 -5.29 -61.64
N TYR A 365 -32.26 -4.20 -62.39
CA TYR A 365 -32.32 -2.84 -61.79
C TYR A 365 -33.67 -2.12 -62.09
N GLY A 366 -34.59 -2.81 -62.74
CA GLY A 366 -35.90 -2.28 -63.04
C GLY A 366 -36.81 -2.10 -61.80
N PRO A 367 -37.99 -1.48 -61.96
CA PRO A 367 -38.91 -1.24 -60.84
C PRO A 367 -39.33 -2.52 -60.11
N PRO A 368 -39.81 -2.39 -58.88
CA PRO A 368 -40.33 -3.51 -58.13
C PRO A 368 -41.59 -4.07 -58.78
N PRO A 369 -41.81 -5.41 -58.71
CA PRO A 369 -43.03 -6.03 -59.25
C PRO A 369 -44.30 -5.54 -58.53
N ALA A 370 -45.36 -5.28 -59.26
CA ALA A 370 -46.63 -4.76 -58.76
C ALA A 370 -47.47 -5.87 -58.08
N ASP A 371 -47.36 -7.10 -58.59
CA ASP A 371 -48.13 -8.23 -58.05
C ASP A 371 -47.30 -9.51 -57.92
N ASP A 372 -47.90 -10.59 -57.39
CA ASP A 372 -47.23 -11.87 -57.18
C ASP A 372 -46.90 -12.59 -58.47
N GLY A 373 -47.66 -12.33 -59.56
CA GLY A 373 -47.43 -12.85 -60.88
C GLY A 373 -46.15 -12.30 -61.50
N GLU A 374 -45.98 -10.98 -61.42
CA GLU A 374 -44.77 -10.30 -61.88
C GLU A 374 -43.54 -10.71 -61.04
N LEU A 375 -43.70 -10.91 -59.73
CA LEU A 375 -42.60 -11.43 -58.91
C LEU A 375 -42.18 -12.85 -59.31
N THR A 376 -43.15 -13.69 -59.63
CA THR A 376 -42.91 -15.07 -60.07
C THR A 376 -42.24 -15.07 -61.47
N ALA A 377 -42.72 -14.20 -62.38
CA ALA A 377 -42.09 -14.05 -63.68
C ALA A 377 -40.62 -13.56 -63.60
N LEU A 378 -40.39 -12.59 -62.70
CA LEU A 378 -39.02 -12.13 -62.41
C LEU A 378 -38.14 -13.28 -61.93
N ALA A 379 -38.61 -14.09 -60.96
CA ALA A 379 -37.85 -15.23 -60.43
C ALA A 379 -37.50 -16.24 -61.52
N LEU A 380 -38.46 -16.59 -62.39
CA LEU A 380 -38.25 -17.48 -63.50
C LEU A 380 -37.26 -16.95 -64.54
N GLN A 381 -37.32 -15.66 -64.86
CA GLN A 381 -36.39 -15.02 -65.81
C GLN A 381 -34.97 -14.97 -65.24
N VAL A 382 -34.81 -14.65 -63.99
CA VAL A 382 -33.51 -14.64 -63.29
C VAL A 382 -32.95 -16.07 -63.22
N GLN A 383 -33.75 -17.08 -62.88
CA GLN A 383 -33.34 -18.48 -62.83
C GLN A 383 -32.89 -18.99 -64.20
N LYS A 384 -33.67 -18.66 -65.26
CA LYS A 384 -33.33 -19.01 -66.62
C LYS A 384 -31.99 -18.43 -67.06
N LEU A 385 -31.74 -17.15 -66.73
CA LEU A 385 -30.45 -16.52 -67.01
C LEU A 385 -29.28 -17.17 -66.24
N GLU A 386 -29.48 -17.51 -64.98
CA GLU A 386 -28.45 -18.26 -64.23
C GLU A 386 -28.10 -19.61 -64.83
N SER A 387 -29.11 -20.32 -65.39
CA SER A 387 -28.86 -21.60 -66.06
C SER A 387 -28.13 -21.44 -67.40
N GLU A 388 -28.40 -20.35 -68.16
CA GLU A 388 -27.72 -20.06 -69.40
C GLU A 388 -26.21 -19.74 -69.18
N ILE A 389 -25.86 -19.16 -68.05
CA ILE A 389 -24.45 -18.83 -67.70
C ILE A 389 -23.76 -20.03 -66.97
N SER A 390 -24.47 -21.10 -66.65
CA SER A 390 -23.90 -22.26 -65.96
C SER A 390 -23.44 -23.40 -66.89
N VAL A 391 -23.54 -23.23 -68.18
CA VAL A 391 -23.03 -24.13 -69.24
C VAL A 391 -21.68 -23.57 -69.80
#